data_8d3abb5c44bdb68a70bf0411dd7a9bc4
#
_entry.id   8d3abb5c44bdb68a70bf0411dd7a9bc4
#
_cell.length_a   1.000
_cell.length_b   1.000
_cell.length_c   1.000
_cell.angle_alpha   90.00
_cell.angle_beta   90.00
_cell.angle_gamma   90.00
#
_symmetry.space_group_name_H-M   'P 1'
#
loop_
_entity.id
_entity.type
_entity.pdbx_description
1 polymer ?
#
loop_
_entity_poly.entity_id
_entity_poly.type
_entity_poly.pdbx_seq_one_letter_code
_entity_poly.pdbx_strand_id
1 'polypeptide(L)'
;MLYFLTTGSNFLKIISLVKQVVNSRHISLTRMAKSKFEYVKEFERDDSCLPNCWIVVRIDGRNFSKFCEAHQFTKPNDVAALQLMNRAAITVMEDFKEIILGFGQSDEYSFVFRKDTELYKRRASKLMTNVSSLFASSYVYHWPRFFQGKELYYPPSFDARVVLYPTDKNLRDYLAWRQADAHVNNLYNTCFWNLVLKGKLTPSQAEGKLRGYYAYKEINT
;
A
#
# COMPACT_ATOMS: atom_id res chain seq x y z
N MET A 1 14.85 1.08 27.24
CA MET A 1 15.21 -0.34 27.10
C MET A 1 15.35 -0.62 25.61
N LEU A 2 16.56 -0.87 25.13
CA LEU A 2 16.84 -1.11 23.72
C LEU A 2 16.82 -2.61 23.46
N TYR A 3 15.95 -3.06 22.55
CA TYR A 3 15.91 -4.45 22.11
C TYR A 3 16.54 -4.55 20.73
N PHE A 4 17.49 -5.47 20.59
CA PHE A 4 18.05 -5.83 19.29
C PHE A 4 17.57 -7.23 18.91
N LEU A 5 16.91 -7.34 17.76
CA LEU A 5 16.53 -8.62 17.18
C LEU A 5 17.53 -8.96 16.06
N THR A 6 18.33 -10.00 16.24
CA THR A 6 19.22 -10.50 15.20
C THR A 6 19.09 -12.00 15.10
N THR A 7 19.11 -12.52 13.90
CA THR A 7 19.20 -13.96 13.62
C THR A 7 20.64 -14.32 13.25
N GLY A 8 21.29 -15.21 14.03
CA GLY A 8 22.56 -15.83 13.66
C GLY A 8 23.84 -15.15 14.17
N SER A 9 24.98 -15.56 13.63
CA SER A 9 26.37 -15.33 14.11
C SER A 9 26.86 -13.88 14.24
N ASN A 10 26.06 -12.89 13.89
CA ASN A 10 26.43 -11.47 13.96
C ASN A 10 26.15 -10.79 15.33
N PHE A 11 25.50 -11.52 16.26
CA PHE A 11 25.11 -10.97 17.57
C PHE A 11 26.29 -10.46 18.40
N LEU A 12 27.40 -11.20 18.43
CA LEU A 12 28.59 -10.80 19.19
C LEU A 12 29.29 -9.57 18.60
N LYS A 13 29.29 -9.41 17.28
CA LYS A 13 29.85 -8.21 16.62
C LYS A 13 29.02 -6.97 16.94
N ILE A 14 27.70 -7.07 16.97
CA ILE A 14 26.81 -5.96 17.31
C ILE A 14 27.00 -5.56 18.79
N ILE A 15 27.09 -6.52 19.70
CA ILE A 15 27.36 -6.26 21.13
C ILE A 15 28.71 -5.55 21.32
N SER A 16 29.74 -5.94 20.56
CA SER A 16 31.05 -5.28 20.60
C SER A 16 30.96 -3.83 20.11
N LEU A 17 30.26 -3.57 19.01
CA LEU A 17 30.02 -2.22 18.50
C LEU A 17 29.24 -1.34 19.49
N VAL A 18 28.18 -1.89 20.08
CA VAL A 18 27.38 -1.18 21.08
C VAL A 18 28.19 -0.88 22.34
N LYS A 19 29.03 -1.81 22.82
CA LYS A 19 29.92 -1.57 23.94
C LYS A 19 30.96 -0.48 23.65
N GLN A 20 31.50 -0.40 22.43
CA GLN A 20 32.41 0.70 22.02
C GLN A 20 31.68 2.05 22.01
N VAL A 21 30.45 2.12 21.62
CA VAL A 21 29.66 3.36 21.63
C VAL A 21 29.28 3.78 23.03
N VAL A 22 28.95 2.83 23.92
CA VAL A 22 28.55 3.12 25.32
C VAL A 22 29.74 3.44 26.24
N ASN A 23 30.94 2.90 25.97
CA ASN A 23 32.14 3.16 26.78
C ASN A 23 32.87 4.47 26.42
N SER A 24 32.42 5.24 25.41
CA SER A 24 32.90 6.60 25.22
C SER A 24 32.33 7.52 26.31
N ARG A 25 33.01 7.58 27.46
CA ARG A 25 32.66 8.42 28.62
C ARG A 25 32.63 9.90 28.24
N HIS A 26 31.63 10.58 28.78
CA HIS A 26 31.28 12.01 28.76
C HIS A 26 30.29 12.41 27.65
N ILE A 27 29.03 12.05 27.84
CA ILE A 27 27.94 12.83 27.30
C ILE A 27 27.63 13.93 28.33
N SER A 28 28.14 15.11 28.08
CA SER A 28 27.73 16.31 28.82
C SER A 28 26.29 16.65 28.47
N LEU A 29 25.40 16.71 29.43
CA LEU A 29 23.96 16.98 29.31
C LEU A 29 23.63 18.47 29.13
N THR A 30 24.50 19.26 28.52
CA THR A 30 24.24 20.67 28.29
C THR A 30 24.28 21.03 26.84
N ARG A 31 23.10 21.46 26.32
CA ARG A 31 22.77 21.83 24.95
C ARG A 31 22.69 20.61 24.00
N MET A 32 21.66 20.56 23.13
CA MET A 32 21.54 19.52 22.11
C MET A 32 22.91 19.23 21.52
N ALA A 33 23.62 18.28 22.14
CA ALA A 33 25.01 18.01 21.83
C ALA A 33 25.04 17.42 20.42
N LYS A 34 25.57 18.17 19.47
CA LYS A 34 25.97 17.62 18.20
C LYS A 34 26.93 16.50 18.49
N SER A 35 26.48 15.26 18.34
CA SER A 35 27.36 14.11 18.49
C SER A 35 28.44 14.17 17.43
N LYS A 36 29.69 13.82 17.79
CA LYS A 36 30.78 13.67 16.78
C LYS A 36 30.42 12.67 15.67
N PHE A 37 29.36 11.89 15.87
CA PHE A 37 28.85 10.92 14.93
C PHE A 37 27.70 11.47 14.06
N GLU A 38 27.33 12.74 14.20
CA GLU A 38 26.18 13.32 13.47
C GLU A 38 26.41 13.37 11.96
N TYR A 39 27.65 13.33 11.50
CA TYR A 39 28.01 13.27 10.09
C TYR A 39 27.32 12.12 9.33
N VAL A 40 26.92 11.04 10.02
CA VAL A 40 26.21 9.91 9.38
C VAL A 40 24.86 10.30 8.81
N LYS A 41 24.28 11.43 9.24
CA LYS A 41 23.04 11.96 8.67
C LYS A 41 23.19 12.37 7.20
N GLU A 42 24.41 12.70 6.78
CA GLU A 42 24.70 13.08 5.38
C GLU A 42 24.50 11.90 4.40
N PHE A 43 24.47 10.67 4.91
CA PHE A 43 24.14 9.49 4.11
C PHE A 43 22.63 9.28 3.94
N GLU A 44 21.78 9.96 4.72
CA GLU A 44 20.34 9.96 4.52
C GLU A 44 19.99 10.87 3.34
N ARG A 45 19.21 10.32 2.38
CA ARG A 45 18.75 11.12 1.24
C ARG A 45 17.57 11.99 1.66
N ASP A 46 17.55 13.23 1.19
CA ASP A 46 16.33 14.03 1.21
C ASP A 46 15.36 13.49 0.16
N ASP A 47 14.22 13.00 0.61
CA ASP A 47 13.14 12.46 -0.19
C ASP A 47 11.88 13.34 -0.14
N SER A 48 12.06 14.63 0.16
CA SER A 48 10.96 15.59 0.25
C SER A 48 10.28 15.79 -1.11
N CYS A 49 8.97 15.65 -1.14
CA CYS A 49 8.16 15.92 -2.32
C CYS A 49 8.19 17.41 -2.66
N LEU A 50 8.24 17.73 -3.97
CA LEU A 50 8.23 19.10 -4.47
C LEU A 50 7.01 19.88 -3.92
N PRO A 51 7.19 21.15 -3.53
CA PRO A 51 6.09 22.03 -3.14
C PRO A 51 5.14 22.27 -4.32
N ASN A 52 3.92 22.68 -4.02
CA ASN A 52 2.88 22.99 -5.01
C ASN A 52 2.48 21.83 -5.94
N CYS A 53 2.88 20.59 -5.63
CA CYS A 53 2.43 19.38 -6.31
C CYS A 53 1.41 18.63 -5.47
N TRP A 54 0.41 18.05 -6.13
CA TRP A 54 -0.44 17.05 -5.52
C TRP A 54 0.38 15.82 -5.17
N ILE A 55 0.19 15.29 -3.97
CA ILE A 55 0.80 14.04 -3.55
C ILE A 55 -0.26 12.96 -3.58
N VAL A 56 0.00 11.89 -4.31
CA VAL A 56 -0.81 10.68 -4.31
C VAL A 56 0.03 9.55 -3.74
N VAL A 57 -0.45 8.94 -2.66
CA VAL A 57 0.10 7.68 -2.16
C VAL A 57 -0.80 6.57 -2.68
N ARG A 58 -0.27 5.73 -3.59
CA ARG A 58 -0.97 4.54 -4.08
C ARG A 58 -0.40 3.31 -3.41
N ILE A 59 -1.29 2.51 -2.83
CA ILE A 59 -0.96 1.19 -2.27
C ILE A 59 -1.55 0.09 -3.15
N ASP A 60 -0.93 -1.08 -3.14
CA ASP A 60 -1.32 -2.24 -3.93
C ASP A 60 -1.02 -3.53 -3.15
N GLY A 61 -1.94 -4.49 -3.20
CA GLY A 61 -1.81 -5.75 -2.50
C GLY A 61 -0.76 -6.67 -3.12
N ARG A 62 0.28 -6.99 -2.37
CA ARG A 62 1.32 -7.91 -2.83
C ARG A 62 0.80 -9.35 -2.87
N ASN A 63 0.83 -9.98 -4.04
CA ASN A 63 0.33 -11.35 -4.25
C ASN A 63 -1.12 -11.55 -3.75
N PHE A 64 -1.95 -10.53 -3.87
CA PHE A 64 -3.27 -10.50 -3.27
C PHE A 64 -4.22 -11.54 -3.88
N SER A 65 -4.02 -11.91 -5.13
CA SER A 65 -4.78 -13.01 -5.77
C SER A 65 -4.61 -14.34 -5.02
N LYS A 66 -3.38 -14.67 -4.60
CA LYS A 66 -3.11 -15.85 -3.77
C LYS A 66 -3.69 -15.72 -2.36
N PHE A 67 -3.67 -14.51 -1.81
CA PHE A 67 -4.32 -14.21 -0.53
C PHE A 67 -5.84 -14.47 -0.61
N CYS A 68 -6.50 -13.98 -1.66
CA CYS A 68 -7.94 -14.19 -1.89
C CYS A 68 -8.27 -15.69 -2.06
N GLU A 69 -7.41 -16.43 -2.75
CA GLU A 69 -7.57 -17.87 -2.95
C GLU A 69 -7.44 -18.63 -1.62
N ALA A 70 -6.37 -18.38 -0.86
CA ALA A 70 -6.14 -19.01 0.43
C ALA A 70 -7.28 -18.78 1.42
N HIS A 71 -7.85 -17.57 1.44
CA HIS A 71 -8.97 -17.21 2.32
C HIS A 71 -10.35 -17.48 1.70
N GLN A 72 -10.38 -18.14 0.52
CA GLN A 72 -11.61 -18.59 -0.16
C GLN A 72 -12.62 -17.43 -0.37
N PHE A 73 -12.13 -16.30 -0.88
CA PHE A 73 -13.00 -15.18 -1.20
C PHE A 73 -13.93 -15.50 -2.36
N THR A 74 -15.18 -15.10 -2.23
CA THR A 74 -16.22 -15.33 -3.24
C THR A 74 -15.86 -14.65 -4.57
N LYS A 75 -16.04 -15.37 -5.67
CA LYS A 75 -15.79 -14.86 -7.02
C LYS A 75 -17.13 -14.47 -7.70
N PRO A 76 -17.16 -13.44 -8.57
CA PRO A 76 -16.05 -12.57 -8.99
C PRO A 76 -15.58 -11.58 -7.92
N ASN A 77 -16.45 -11.15 -7.04
CA ASN A 77 -16.18 -10.14 -6.02
C ASN A 77 -16.76 -10.59 -4.67
N ASP A 78 -15.93 -10.63 -3.64
CA ASP A 78 -16.37 -10.86 -2.27
C ASP A 78 -16.72 -9.53 -1.60
N VAL A 79 -17.99 -9.35 -1.28
CA VAL A 79 -18.50 -8.08 -0.72
C VAL A 79 -17.85 -7.78 0.64
N ALA A 80 -17.67 -8.80 1.50
CA ALA A 80 -17.07 -8.63 2.82
C ALA A 80 -15.60 -8.21 2.69
N ALA A 81 -14.86 -8.81 1.72
CA ALA A 81 -13.48 -8.45 1.43
C ALA A 81 -13.36 -6.99 0.95
N LEU A 82 -14.23 -6.56 0.02
CA LEU A 82 -14.25 -5.18 -0.47
C LEU A 82 -14.63 -4.19 0.65
N GLN A 83 -15.58 -4.54 1.51
CA GLN A 83 -15.95 -3.71 2.65
C GLN A 83 -14.82 -3.60 3.68
N LEU A 84 -14.06 -4.66 3.90
CA LEU A 84 -12.88 -4.63 4.77
C LEU A 84 -11.79 -3.72 4.19
N MET A 85 -11.52 -3.80 2.89
CA MET A 85 -10.60 -2.88 2.21
C MET A 85 -11.05 -1.42 2.37
N ASN A 86 -12.35 -1.15 2.13
CA ASN A 86 -12.92 0.18 2.33
C ASN A 86 -12.78 0.63 3.80
N ARG A 87 -13.00 -0.24 4.78
CA ARG A 87 -12.84 0.13 6.20
C ARG A 87 -11.39 0.46 6.54
N ALA A 88 -10.43 -0.29 6.02
CA ALA A 88 -9.02 0.02 6.20
C ALA A 88 -8.66 1.39 5.58
N ALA A 89 -9.16 1.69 4.37
CA ALA A 89 -8.98 2.99 3.74
C ALA A 89 -9.60 4.14 4.55
N ILE A 90 -10.81 3.96 5.08
CA ILE A 90 -11.46 4.94 5.94
C ILE A 90 -10.61 5.19 7.19
N THR A 91 -10.05 4.16 7.82
CA THR A 91 -9.18 4.33 8.99
C THR A 91 -7.95 5.19 8.66
N VAL A 92 -7.33 4.99 7.50
CA VAL A 92 -6.24 5.84 7.03
C VAL A 92 -6.69 7.29 6.88
N MET A 93 -7.85 7.54 6.25
CA MET A 93 -8.38 8.90 6.07
C MET A 93 -8.85 9.55 7.39
N GLU A 94 -9.27 8.74 8.36
CA GLU A 94 -9.62 9.21 9.71
C GLU A 94 -8.37 9.68 10.47
N ASP A 95 -7.22 9.08 10.28
CA ASP A 95 -5.95 9.42 10.89
C ASP A 95 -5.26 10.59 10.15
N PHE A 96 -5.15 10.50 8.84
CA PHE A 96 -4.52 11.50 7.99
C PHE A 96 -5.54 12.52 7.46
N LYS A 97 -5.87 13.54 8.27
CA LYS A 97 -6.88 14.56 7.91
C LYS A 97 -6.53 15.40 6.67
N GLU A 98 -5.30 15.33 6.21
CA GLU A 98 -4.86 16.00 4.97
C GLU A 98 -5.12 15.19 3.70
N ILE A 99 -5.62 13.97 3.82
CA ILE A 99 -6.13 13.20 2.69
C ILE A 99 -7.54 13.68 2.36
N ILE A 100 -7.70 14.21 1.16
CA ILE A 100 -8.98 14.78 0.68
C ILE A 100 -9.79 13.80 -0.16
N LEU A 101 -9.15 12.76 -0.69
CA LEU A 101 -9.80 11.76 -1.52
C LEU A 101 -9.09 10.40 -1.35
N GLY A 102 -9.88 9.36 -1.13
CA GLY A 102 -9.47 7.96 -1.27
C GLY A 102 -10.22 7.33 -2.44
N PHE A 103 -9.50 6.79 -3.40
CA PHE A 103 -10.06 6.04 -4.53
C PHE A 103 -9.51 4.62 -4.50
N GLY A 104 -10.38 3.62 -4.48
CA GLY A 104 -9.97 2.23 -4.38
C GLY A 104 -10.71 1.29 -5.31
N GLN A 105 -10.01 0.23 -5.68
CA GLN A 105 -10.53 -0.90 -6.43
C GLN A 105 -9.80 -2.17 -6.02
N SER A 106 -10.55 -3.24 -5.71
CA SER A 106 -9.96 -4.52 -5.30
C SER A 106 -8.97 -4.31 -4.16
N ASP A 107 -7.69 -4.52 -4.41
CA ASP A 107 -6.57 -4.39 -3.49
C ASP A 107 -5.71 -3.13 -3.72
N GLU A 108 -6.09 -2.27 -4.67
CA GLU A 108 -5.42 -0.98 -4.93
C GLU A 108 -6.21 0.17 -4.30
N TYR A 109 -5.51 1.06 -3.60
CA TYR A 109 -6.04 2.33 -3.12
C TYR A 109 -5.08 3.48 -3.39
N SER A 110 -5.66 4.62 -3.83
CA SER A 110 -4.95 5.88 -4.04
C SER A 110 -5.46 6.92 -3.05
N PHE A 111 -4.56 7.46 -2.24
CA PHE A 111 -4.84 8.51 -1.28
C PHE A 111 -4.27 9.83 -1.77
N VAL A 112 -5.14 10.80 -2.03
CA VAL A 112 -4.76 12.13 -2.52
C VAL A 112 -4.65 13.07 -1.33
N PHE A 113 -3.46 13.59 -1.08
CA PHE A 113 -3.22 14.61 -0.06
C PHE A 113 -3.49 16.00 -0.61
N ARG A 114 -3.84 16.94 0.28
CA ARG A 114 -3.95 18.36 -0.05
C ARG A 114 -2.66 18.85 -0.71
N LYS A 115 -2.79 19.73 -1.68
CA LYS A 115 -1.66 20.25 -2.45
C LYS A 115 -0.67 21.03 -1.58
N ASP A 116 -1.18 21.70 -0.56
CA ASP A 116 -0.47 22.51 0.42
C ASP A 116 -0.05 21.74 1.68
N THR A 117 -0.15 20.40 1.69
CA THR A 117 0.23 19.59 2.85
C THR A 117 1.68 19.79 3.25
N GLU A 118 1.94 19.98 4.54
CA GLU A 118 3.26 20.03 5.15
C GLU A 118 3.53 18.79 6.03
N LEU A 119 2.64 17.82 5.99
CA LEU A 119 2.73 16.61 6.81
C LEU A 119 4.08 15.92 6.62
N TYR A 120 4.74 15.63 7.72
CA TYR A 120 6.10 15.05 7.77
C TYR A 120 7.14 15.82 6.92
N LYS A 121 6.97 17.14 6.75
CA LYS A 121 7.78 17.96 5.83
C LYS A 121 7.76 17.42 4.40
N ARG A 122 6.64 16.89 3.99
CA ARG A 122 6.40 16.27 2.66
C ARG A 122 7.34 15.10 2.31
N ARG A 123 7.98 14.45 3.29
CA ARG A 123 8.90 13.32 3.02
C ARG A 123 8.13 12.13 2.47
N ALA A 124 8.48 11.74 1.23
CA ALA A 124 7.82 10.65 0.50
C ALA A 124 7.87 9.32 1.25
N SER A 125 9.03 8.96 1.78
CA SER A 125 9.20 7.72 2.56
C SER A 125 8.28 7.68 3.78
N LYS A 126 8.15 8.81 4.51
CA LYS A 126 7.29 8.88 5.69
C LYS A 126 5.80 8.80 5.34
N LEU A 127 5.37 9.52 4.31
CA LEU A 127 3.99 9.45 3.84
C LEU A 127 3.65 8.01 3.40
N MET A 128 4.48 7.44 2.55
CA MET A 128 4.30 6.12 1.98
C MET A 128 4.25 5.02 3.05
N THR A 129 5.24 5.00 3.95
CA THR A 129 5.36 3.94 4.95
C THR A 129 4.28 4.02 6.02
N ASN A 130 3.91 5.23 6.46
CA ASN A 130 2.85 5.39 7.45
C ASN A 130 1.48 5.03 6.88
N VAL A 131 1.16 5.46 5.66
CA VAL A 131 -0.10 5.09 4.99
C VAL A 131 -0.19 3.58 4.80
N SER A 132 0.84 2.94 4.23
CA SER A 132 0.80 1.49 3.95
C SER A 132 0.78 0.64 5.23
N SER A 133 1.54 1.03 6.26
CA SER A 133 1.56 0.28 7.53
C SER A 133 0.24 0.42 8.28
N LEU A 134 -0.35 1.62 8.34
CA LEU A 134 -1.65 1.82 8.96
C LEU A 134 -2.75 1.08 8.19
N PHE A 135 -2.71 1.09 6.86
CA PHE A 135 -3.67 0.35 6.04
C PHE A 135 -3.59 -1.16 6.31
N ALA A 136 -2.38 -1.74 6.28
CA ALA A 136 -2.17 -3.17 6.52
C ALA A 136 -2.59 -3.57 7.94
N SER A 137 -2.21 -2.81 8.95
CA SER A 137 -2.59 -3.08 10.34
C SER A 137 -4.10 -2.93 10.56
N SER A 138 -4.74 -1.94 9.93
CA SER A 138 -6.20 -1.76 9.98
C SER A 138 -6.94 -2.88 9.31
N TYR A 139 -6.42 -3.40 8.20
CA TYR A 139 -7.00 -4.57 7.53
C TYR A 139 -7.04 -5.78 8.47
N VAL A 140 -5.91 -6.08 9.14
CA VAL A 140 -5.81 -7.17 10.12
C VAL A 140 -6.72 -6.91 11.34
N TYR A 141 -6.70 -5.69 11.87
CA TYR A 141 -7.50 -5.30 13.03
C TYR A 141 -9.00 -5.45 12.80
N HIS A 142 -9.48 -5.10 11.60
CA HIS A 142 -10.90 -5.18 11.27
C HIS A 142 -11.33 -6.53 10.70
N TRP A 143 -10.42 -7.46 10.41
CA TRP A 143 -10.73 -8.77 9.85
C TRP A 143 -11.85 -9.51 10.59
N PRO A 144 -11.83 -9.65 11.94
CA PRO A 144 -12.86 -10.41 12.65
C PRO A 144 -14.27 -9.83 12.52
N ARG A 145 -14.39 -8.54 12.21
CA ARG A 145 -15.68 -7.86 12.03
C ARG A 145 -16.35 -8.26 10.71
N PHE A 146 -15.56 -8.49 9.66
CA PHE A 146 -16.07 -8.79 8.32
C PHE A 146 -16.07 -10.29 8.02
N PHE A 147 -15.19 -11.03 8.67
CA PHE A 147 -15.03 -12.47 8.49
C PHE A 147 -15.19 -13.21 9.82
N GLN A 148 -16.40 -13.10 10.38
CA GLN A 148 -16.72 -13.77 11.66
C GLN A 148 -16.52 -15.27 11.54
N GLY A 149 -15.74 -15.85 12.48
CA GLY A 149 -15.46 -17.28 12.53
C GLY A 149 -14.48 -17.79 11.45
N LYS A 150 -13.94 -16.90 10.59
CA LYS A 150 -12.88 -17.24 9.64
C LYS A 150 -11.54 -16.75 10.14
N GLU A 151 -10.58 -17.65 10.22
CA GLU A 151 -9.22 -17.33 10.59
C GLU A 151 -8.51 -16.54 9.48
N LEU A 152 -7.70 -15.58 9.88
CA LEU A 152 -6.74 -14.93 8.99
C LEU A 152 -5.46 -15.78 8.97
N TYR A 153 -5.26 -16.57 7.94
CA TYR A 153 -4.14 -17.53 7.87
C TYR A 153 -2.77 -16.87 7.88
N TYR A 154 -2.65 -15.71 7.27
CA TYR A 154 -1.45 -14.89 7.29
C TYR A 154 -1.79 -13.42 6.98
N PRO A 155 -1.01 -12.46 7.50
CA PRO A 155 -1.27 -11.05 7.25
C PRO A 155 -1.02 -10.70 5.78
N PRO A 156 -1.87 -9.85 5.16
CA PRO A 156 -1.58 -9.29 3.85
C PRO A 156 -0.44 -8.29 3.92
N SER A 157 0.24 -8.09 2.81
CA SER A 157 1.20 -7.01 2.65
C SER A 157 0.84 -6.14 1.45
N PHE A 158 1.13 -4.84 1.57
CA PHE A 158 0.85 -3.86 0.53
C PHE A 158 2.14 -3.14 0.17
N ASP A 159 2.44 -3.03 -1.11
CA ASP A 159 3.43 -2.08 -1.57
C ASP A 159 2.82 -0.68 -1.65
N ALA A 160 3.66 0.33 -1.67
CA ALA A 160 3.21 1.69 -1.82
C ALA A 160 4.18 2.51 -2.66
N ARG A 161 3.64 3.51 -3.32
CA ARG A 161 4.42 4.49 -4.09
C ARG A 161 3.84 5.88 -3.97
N VAL A 162 4.72 6.86 -3.97
CA VAL A 162 4.35 8.27 -4.00
C VAL A 162 4.46 8.78 -5.44
N VAL A 163 3.42 9.44 -5.91
CA VAL A 163 3.39 10.08 -7.23
C VAL A 163 3.05 11.55 -7.06
N LEU A 164 3.76 12.43 -7.76
CA LEU A 164 3.54 13.87 -7.71
C LEU A 164 2.91 14.36 -9.02
N TYR A 165 1.82 15.10 -8.89
CA TYR A 165 1.15 15.71 -10.02
C TYR A 165 1.20 17.24 -9.89
N PRO A 166 1.84 17.94 -10.83
CA PRO A 166 2.04 19.40 -10.74
C PRO A 166 0.74 20.19 -10.97
N THR A 167 -0.19 19.65 -11.74
CA THR A 167 -1.44 20.36 -12.09
C THR A 167 -2.68 19.57 -11.70
N ASP A 168 -3.79 20.29 -11.55
CA ASP A 168 -5.11 19.69 -11.32
C ASP A 168 -5.55 18.82 -12.50
N LYS A 169 -5.12 19.19 -13.72
CA LYS A 169 -5.37 18.40 -14.91
C LYS A 169 -4.69 17.02 -14.80
N ASN A 170 -3.41 16.99 -14.41
CA ASN A 170 -2.68 15.73 -14.25
C ASN A 170 -3.31 14.81 -13.19
N LEU A 171 -3.77 15.39 -12.06
CA LEU A 171 -4.46 14.62 -11.03
C LEU A 171 -5.79 14.05 -11.57
N ARG A 172 -6.58 14.84 -12.31
CA ARG A 172 -7.82 14.36 -12.92
C ARG A 172 -7.56 13.27 -13.96
N ASP A 173 -6.56 13.45 -14.81
CA ASP A 173 -6.18 12.44 -15.81
C ASP A 173 -5.73 11.13 -15.13
N TYR A 174 -5.00 11.22 -14.01
CA TYR A 174 -4.63 10.07 -13.20
C TYR A 174 -5.86 9.33 -12.65
N LEU A 175 -6.81 10.03 -12.05
CA LEU A 175 -8.03 9.43 -11.50
C LEU A 175 -8.89 8.83 -12.61
N ALA A 176 -8.99 9.50 -13.76
CA ALA A 176 -9.70 8.97 -14.94
C ALA A 176 -9.03 7.68 -15.45
N TRP A 177 -7.70 7.64 -15.49
CA TRP A 177 -6.96 6.43 -15.86
C TRP A 177 -7.23 5.28 -14.88
N ARG A 178 -7.18 5.54 -13.55
CA ARG A 178 -7.50 4.51 -12.55
C ARG A 178 -8.95 4.04 -12.66
N GLN A 179 -9.88 4.95 -12.92
CA GLN A 179 -11.29 4.59 -13.12
C GLN A 179 -11.49 3.72 -14.36
N ALA A 180 -10.83 4.03 -15.47
CA ALA A 180 -10.91 3.23 -16.70
C ALA A 180 -10.32 1.83 -16.47
N ASP A 181 -9.16 1.74 -15.81
CA ASP A 181 -8.51 0.48 -15.45
C ASP A 181 -9.42 -0.36 -14.53
N ALA A 182 -10.00 0.27 -13.50
CA ALA A 182 -10.98 -0.34 -12.60
C ALA A 182 -12.15 -0.96 -13.37
N HIS A 183 -12.72 -0.19 -14.31
CA HIS A 183 -13.86 -0.63 -15.09
C HIS A 183 -13.51 -1.84 -15.96
N VAL A 184 -12.42 -1.77 -16.70
CA VAL A 184 -11.98 -2.85 -17.59
C VAL A 184 -11.67 -4.13 -16.80
N ASN A 185 -10.91 -4.01 -15.71
CA ASN A 185 -10.55 -5.15 -14.88
C ASN A 185 -11.77 -5.81 -14.22
N ASN A 186 -12.69 -5.00 -13.67
CA ASN A 186 -13.92 -5.53 -13.08
C ASN A 186 -14.83 -6.20 -14.11
N LEU A 187 -14.96 -5.61 -15.28
CA LEU A 187 -15.73 -6.20 -16.38
C LEU A 187 -15.13 -7.54 -16.82
N TYR A 188 -13.81 -7.58 -17.07
CA TYR A 188 -13.11 -8.81 -17.44
C TYR A 188 -13.30 -9.89 -16.36
N ASN A 189 -13.02 -9.59 -15.10
CA ASN A 189 -13.14 -10.55 -14.01
C ASN A 189 -14.58 -11.05 -13.84
N THR A 190 -15.56 -10.16 -13.97
CA THR A 190 -16.98 -10.52 -13.89
C THR A 190 -17.38 -11.47 -15.03
N CYS A 191 -16.99 -11.16 -16.27
CA CYS A 191 -17.25 -12.04 -17.41
C CYS A 191 -16.54 -13.39 -17.26
N PHE A 192 -15.26 -13.37 -16.91
CA PHE A 192 -14.45 -14.57 -16.72
C PHE A 192 -15.09 -15.52 -15.70
N TRP A 193 -15.37 -15.03 -14.50
CA TRP A 193 -15.93 -15.87 -13.44
C TRP A 193 -17.37 -16.32 -13.73
N ASN A 194 -18.17 -15.51 -14.44
CA ASN A 194 -19.49 -16.00 -14.89
C ASN A 194 -19.37 -17.12 -15.92
N LEU A 195 -18.41 -17.06 -16.82
CA LEU A 195 -18.15 -18.16 -17.78
C LEU A 195 -17.69 -19.43 -17.06
N VAL A 196 -16.85 -19.30 -16.04
CA VAL A 196 -16.37 -20.46 -15.25
C VAL A 196 -17.49 -21.01 -14.36
N LEU A 197 -18.14 -20.17 -13.54
CA LEU A 197 -19.06 -20.62 -12.51
C LEU A 197 -20.45 -20.98 -13.07
N LYS A 198 -21.00 -20.17 -13.97
CA LYS A 198 -22.33 -20.39 -14.55
C LYS A 198 -22.25 -21.11 -15.90
N GLY A 199 -21.27 -20.74 -16.72
CA GLY A 199 -21.04 -21.36 -18.03
C GLY A 199 -20.37 -22.73 -17.96
N LYS A 200 -19.89 -23.14 -16.76
CA LYS A 200 -19.17 -24.41 -16.52
C LYS A 200 -17.97 -24.63 -17.44
N LEU A 201 -17.35 -23.54 -17.90
CA LEU A 201 -16.14 -23.62 -18.71
C LEU A 201 -14.90 -23.78 -17.81
N THR A 202 -13.89 -24.44 -18.34
CA THR A 202 -12.58 -24.42 -17.70
C THR A 202 -11.98 -22.99 -17.76
N PRO A 203 -11.09 -22.62 -16.85
CA PRO A 203 -10.42 -21.32 -16.89
C PRO A 203 -9.80 -21.01 -18.26
N SER A 204 -9.12 -21.99 -18.87
CA SER A 204 -8.51 -21.85 -20.20
C SER A 204 -9.54 -21.58 -21.32
N GLN A 205 -10.69 -22.27 -21.28
CA GLN A 205 -11.78 -22.04 -22.24
C GLN A 205 -12.43 -20.66 -22.06
N ALA A 206 -12.61 -20.23 -20.81
CA ALA A 206 -13.16 -18.92 -20.51
C ALA A 206 -12.23 -17.80 -21.00
N GLU A 207 -10.92 -17.94 -20.74
CA GLU A 207 -9.90 -17.01 -21.22
C GLU A 207 -9.85 -16.96 -22.75
N GLY A 208 -9.88 -18.11 -23.43
CA GLY A 208 -9.90 -18.19 -24.89
C GLY A 208 -11.09 -17.46 -25.50
N LYS A 209 -12.29 -17.59 -24.91
CA LYS A 209 -13.49 -16.85 -25.34
C LYS A 209 -13.35 -15.33 -25.16
N LEU A 210 -12.79 -14.89 -24.03
CA LEU A 210 -12.61 -13.46 -23.77
C LEU A 210 -11.56 -12.82 -24.68
N ARG A 211 -10.45 -13.50 -24.96
CA ARG A 211 -9.43 -13.02 -25.92
C ARG A 211 -10.03 -12.80 -27.32
N GLY A 212 -10.86 -13.71 -27.81
CA GLY A 212 -11.53 -13.56 -29.11
C GLY A 212 -12.45 -12.33 -29.18
N TYR A 213 -13.09 -11.97 -28.05
CA TYR A 213 -13.98 -10.81 -28.00
C TYR A 213 -13.21 -9.48 -28.00
N TYR A 214 -12.08 -9.41 -27.31
CA TYR A 214 -11.21 -8.21 -27.29
C TYR A 214 -10.54 -7.99 -28.65
N ALA A 215 -10.01 -9.03 -29.27
CA ALA A 215 -9.45 -8.95 -30.64
C ALA A 215 -10.47 -8.47 -31.68
N TYR A 216 -11.75 -8.89 -31.57
CA TYR A 216 -12.81 -8.45 -32.46
C TYR A 216 -13.13 -6.95 -32.29
N LYS A 217 -13.02 -6.41 -31.08
CA LYS A 217 -13.33 -5.01 -30.80
C LYS A 217 -12.22 -4.06 -31.24
N GLU A 218 -10.94 -4.47 -31.14
CA GLU A 218 -9.81 -3.68 -31.66
C GLU A 218 -9.77 -3.59 -33.22
N ILE A 219 -10.34 -4.57 -33.91
CA ILE A 219 -10.39 -4.57 -35.40
C ILE A 219 -11.54 -3.68 -35.95
N ASN A 220 -12.54 -3.37 -35.11
CA ASN A 220 -13.75 -2.66 -35.56
C ASN A 220 -13.92 -1.26 -34.92
N THR A 221 -12.88 -0.73 -34.26
CA THR A 221 -12.76 0.67 -33.81
C THR A 221 -11.67 1.39 -34.56
#